data_c633ebe169aadc5b9558995241b8bd8b
#
_entry.id   c633ebe169aadc5b9558995241b8bd8b
#
_cell.length_a   1.000
_cell.length_b   1.000
_cell.length_c   1.000
_cell.angle_alpha   90.00
_cell.angle_beta   90.00
_cell.angle_gamma   90.00
#
_symmetry.space_group_name_H-M   'P 1'
#
loop_
_entity.id
_entity.type
_entity.pdbx_description
1 polymer ?
#
loop_
_entity_poly.entity_id
_entity_poly.type
_entity_poly.pdbx_seq_one_letter_code
_entity_poly.pdbx_strand_id
1 'polypeptide(L)'
;MPLAAGTYAVFTTTEGKITVRLFESDAPITVKNFIELAEGSKEWTHPTTHKKSTDKLFHGTIFHRVIPDFMIQGGDPTGTGMGGPGYRFGDETKGSPHKFDKPGKLAMANSGPGTNGCQFFITVAATPWLTGNHTIFGEVVEGQEIVTKISLVPRGPQDKPKTPVVLESVVIERVA
;
A
#
# COMPACT_ATOMS: atom_id res chain seq x y z
N MET A 1 -8.01 18.27 11.62
CA MET A 1 -6.70 18.64 12.22
C MET A 1 -5.69 18.91 11.12
N PRO A 2 -4.95 20.01 11.19
CA PRO A 2 -3.90 20.23 10.22
C PRO A 2 -2.79 19.18 10.38
N LEU A 3 -2.29 18.72 9.24
CA LEU A 3 -1.21 17.74 9.23
C LEU A 3 0.13 18.40 9.57
N ALA A 4 0.97 17.69 10.30
CA ALA A 4 2.34 18.11 10.57
C ALA A 4 3.15 18.12 9.27
N ALA A 5 4.26 18.86 9.25
CA ALA A 5 5.14 18.90 8.09
C ALA A 5 5.58 17.48 7.69
N GLY A 6 5.55 17.19 6.40
CA GLY A 6 5.89 15.88 5.88
C GLY A 6 5.21 15.58 4.56
N THR A 7 5.38 14.35 4.09
CA THR A 7 4.77 13.85 2.86
C THR A 7 3.71 12.82 3.21
N TYR A 8 2.55 12.94 2.60
CA TYR A 8 1.39 12.11 2.88
C TYR A 8 0.81 11.53 1.61
N ALA A 9 0.21 10.35 1.72
CA ALA A 9 -0.60 9.76 0.67
C ALA A 9 -2.05 9.74 1.13
N VAL A 10 -2.95 10.31 0.33
CA VAL A 10 -4.39 10.28 0.59
C VAL A 10 -5.02 9.25 -0.32
N PHE A 11 -5.49 8.17 0.28
CA PHE A 11 -6.17 7.08 -0.43
C PHE A 11 -7.67 7.37 -0.41
N THR A 12 -8.27 7.59 -1.57
CA THR A 12 -9.72 7.70 -1.70
C THR A 12 -10.26 6.36 -2.15
N THR A 13 -11.05 5.72 -1.31
CA THR A 13 -11.64 4.41 -1.59
C THR A 13 -13.15 4.49 -1.64
N THR A 14 -13.78 3.45 -2.16
CA THR A 14 -15.25 3.34 -2.16
C THR A 14 -15.83 3.26 -0.74
N GLU A 15 -15.00 3.02 0.29
CA GLU A 15 -15.42 2.96 1.68
C GLU A 15 -15.06 4.22 2.48
N GLY A 16 -14.25 5.11 1.93
CA GLY A 16 -13.83 6.35 2.59
C GLY A 16 -12.37 6.69 2.33
N LYS A 17 -11.90 7.74 2.99
CA LYS A 17 -10.53 8.24 2.83
C LYS A 17 -9.62 7.75 3.95
N ILE A 18 -8.37 7.47 3.57
CA ILE A 18 -7.30 7.07 4.48
C ILE A 18 -6.12 7.98 4.19
N THR A 19 -5.60 8.66 5.20
CA THR A 19 -4.40 9.49 5.07
C THR A 19 -3.24 8.82 5.77
N VAL A 20 -2.13 8.66 5.05
CA VAL A 20 -0.95 7.95 5.53
C VAL A 20 0.26 8.87 5.44
N ARG A 21 1.02 8.99 6.52
CA ARG A 21 2.31 9.66 6.50
C ARG A 21 3.35 8.71 5.89
N LEU A 22 4.12 9.20 4.92
CA LEU A 22 5.17 8.42 4.27
C LEU A 22 6.52 8.66 4.96
N PHE A 23 7.30 7.60 5.15
CA PHE A 23 8.59 7.63 5.85
C PHE A 23 9.75 7.78 4.87
N GLU A 24 9.87 8.95 4.27
CA GLU A 24 10.87 9.23 3.23
C GLU A 24 12.32 9.05 3.70
N SER A 25 12.58 9.35 4.97
CA SER A 25 13.95 9.25 5.52
C SER A 25 14.33 7.81 5.83
N ASP A 26 13.38 6.98 6.23
CA ASP A 26 13.63 5.61 6.68
C ASP A 26 13.48 4.58 5.58
N ALA A 27 12.68 4.86 4.56
CA ALA A 27 12.46 3.99 3.41
C ALA A 27 12.45 4.79 2.10
N PRO A 28 13.55 5.48 1.75
CA PRO A 28 13.57 6.42 0.64
C PRO A 28 13.29 5.78 -0.73
N ILE A 29 13.80 4.59 -0.98
CA ILE A 29 13.61 3.89 -2.26
C ILE A 29 12.15 3.46 -2.39
N THR A 30 11.59 2.88 -1.34
CA THR A 30 10.21 2.40 -1.31
C THR A 30 9.22 3.55 -1.46
N VAL A 31 9.42 4.64 -0.71
CA VAL A 31 8.56 5.83 -0.78
C VAL A 31 8.62 6.46 -2.16
N LYS A 32 9.82 6.60 -2.73
CA LYS A 32 9.99 7.16 -4.07
C LYS A 32 9.24 6.32 -5.11
N ASN A 33 9.38 5.00 -5.05
CA ASN A 33 8.67 4.08 -5.94
C ASN A 33 7.15 4.26 -5.83
N PHE A 34 6.64 4.29 -4.61
CA PHE A 34 5.21 4.45 -4.35
C PHE A 34 4.69 5.78 -4.90
N ILE A 35 5.39 6.89 -4.62
CA ILE A 35 5.00 8.22 -5.09
C ILE A 35 4.98 8.28 -6.61
N GLU A 36 6.03 7.77 -7.26
CA GLU A 36 6.14 7.82 -8.72
C GLU A 36 5.05 6.98 -9.40
N LEU A 37 4.71 5.83 -8.84
CA LEU A 37 3.61 5.02 -9.36
C LEU A 37 2.25 5.71 -9.13
N ALA A 38 2.07 6.35 -7.99
CA ALA A 38 0.84 7.05 -7.65
C ALA A 38 0.61 8.27 -8.53
N GLU A 39 1.67 9.02 -8.82
CA GLU A 39 1.59 10.27 -9.59
C GLU A 39 1.69 10.05 -11.10
N GLY A 40 2.10 8.86 -11.54
CA GLY A 40 2.30 8.59 -12.96
C GLY A 40 3.59 9.22 -13.52
N SER A 41 4.59 9.44 -12.67
CA SER A 41 5.88 10.01 -13.07
C SER A 41 6.94 8.96 -13.36
N LYS A 42 6.58 7.67 -13.27
CA LYS A 42 7.46 6.54 -13.55
C LYS A 42 6.81 5.59 -14.52
N GLU A 43 7.57 5.12 -15.49
CA GLU A 43 7.12 4.09 -16.40
C GLU A 43 7.08 2.73 -15.70
N TRP A 44 6.02 1.98 -15.90
CA TRP A 44 5.86 0.62 -15.43
C TRP A 44 5.27 -0.25 -16.55
N THR A 45 5.40 -1.56 -16.44
CA THR A 45 4.94 -2.49 -17.46
C THR A 45 3.71 -3.25 -16.93
N HIS A 46 2.61 -3.18 -17.67
CA HIS A 46 1.39 -3.89 -17.29
C HIS A 46 1.61 -5.40 -17.42
N PRO A 47 1.34 -6.18 -16.36
CA PRO A 47 1.68 -7.61 -16.35
C PRO A 47 0.87 -8.46 -17.33
N THR A 48 -0.31 -8.02 -17.74
CA THR A 48 -1.17 -8.76 -18.69
C THR A 48 -0.90 -8.36 -20.13
N THR A 49 -0.84 -7.06 -20.41
CA THR A 49 -0.68 -6.55 -21.79
C THR A 49 0.77 -6.44 -22.23
N HIS A 50 1.72 -6.46 -21.27
CA HIS A 50 3.16 -6.27 -21.49
C HIS A 50 3.50 -4.90 -22.09
N LYS A 51 2.56 -3.96 -22.01
CA LYS A 51 2.76 -2.59 -22.50
C LYS A 51 3.30 -1.71 -21.38
N LYS A 52 4.20 -0.81 -21.75
CA LYS A 52 4.70 0.22 -20.84
C LYS A 52 3.66 1.31 -20.69
N SER A 53 3.54 1.84 -19.46
CA SER A 53 2.55 2.85 -19.11
C SER A 53 3.15 3.86 -18.13
N THR A 54 2.66 5.08 -18.19
CA THR A 54 2.87 6.11 -17.18
C THR A 54 1.55 6.50 -16.52
N ASP A 55 0.52 5.67 -16.67
CA ASP A 55 -0.73 5.88 -15.96
C ASP A 55 -0.51 5.79 -14.45
N LYS A 56 -1.38 6.44 -13.68
CA LYS A 56 -1.35 6.35 -12.22
C LYS A 56 -1.76 4.94 -11.83
N LEU A 57 -0.78 4.12 -11.51
CA LEU A 57 -0.95 2.67 -11.35
C LEU A 57 -2.07 2.30 -10.37
N PHE A 58 -2.16 3.01 -9.24
CA PHE A 58 -3.10 2.64 -8.17
C PHE A 58 -4.55 3.03 -8.46
N HIS A 59 -4.79 3.97 -9.38
CA HIS A 59 -6.14 4.46 -9.66
C HIS A 59 -7.00 3.35 -10.27
N GLY A 60 -8.12 3.04 -9.62
CA GLY A 60 -9.03 2.00 -10.07
C GLY A 60 -8.65 0.58 -9.68
N THR A 61 -7.56 0.40 -8.93
CA THR A 61 -7.19 -0.93 -8.41
C THR A 61 -8.06 -1.29 -7.21
N ILE A 62 -8.08 -2.57 -6.85
CA ILE A 62 -8.92 -3.06 -5.75
C ILE A 62 -8.06 -3.55 -4.59
N PHE A 63 -8.66 -3.59 -3.39
CA PHE A 63 -8.09 -4.34 -2.28
C PHE A 63 -8.48 -5.79 -2.48
N HIS A 64 -7.62 -6.56 -3.10
CA HIS A 64 -7.89 -7.94 -3.53
C HIS A 64 -7.80 -8.97 -2.41
N ARG A 65 -7.27 -8.57 -1.24
CA ARG A 65 -7.14 -9.47 -0.09
C ARG A 65 -7.35 -8.66 1.20
N VAL A 66 -8.35 -9.04 1.97
CA VAL A 66 -8.64 -8.38 3.26
C VAL A 66 -8.85 -9.44 4.32
N ILE A 67 -8.23 -9.27 5.48
CA ILE A 67 -8.32 -10.23 6.59
C ILE A 67 -8.53 -9.46 7.90
N PRO A 68 -9.67 -9.65 8.58
CA PRO A 68 -9.91 -9.03 9.89
C PRO A 68 -8.80 -9.37 10.88
N ASP A 69 -8.48 -8.43 11.76
CA ASP A 69 -7.42 -8.56 12.77
C ASP A 69 -6.02 -8.79 12.18
N PHE A 70 -5.86 -8.50 10.88
CA PHE A 70 -4.57 -8.63 10.21
C PHE A 70 -4.28 -7.41 9.32
N MET A 71 -4.79 -7.40 8.08
CA MET A 71 -4.44 -6.33 7.13
C MET A 71 -5.40 -6.27 5.93
N ILE A 72 -5.29 -5.18 5.16
CA ILE A 72 -5.88 -5.06 3.82
C ILE A 72 -4.75 -4.89 2.82
N GLN A 73 -4.83 -5.58 1.68
CA GLN A 73 -3.77 -5.61 0.67
C GLN A 73 -4.32 -5.18 -0.69
N GLY A 74 -3.56 -4.34 -1.38
CA GLY A 74 -3.91 -3.84 -2.71
C GLY A 74 -2.68 -3.45 -3.52
N GLY A 75 -2.89 -2.64 -4.55
CA GLY A 75 -1.80 -2.12 -5.38
C GLY A 75 -1.46 -2.97 -6.59
N ASP A 76 -2.18 -4.06 -6.83
CA ASP A 76 -1.98 -4.92 -8.00
C ASP A 76 -2.87 -4.44 -9.15
N PRO A 77 -2.30 -4.02 -10.30
CA PRO A 77 -3.10 -3.55 -11.43
C PRO A 77 -4.02 -4.64 -12.01
N THR A 78 -3.75 -5.92 -11.78
CA THR A 78 -4.62 -7.02 -12.23
C THR A 78 -5.68 -7.40 -11.20
N GLY A 79 -5.52 -7.01 -9.95
CA GLY A 79 -6.44 -7.37 -8.88
C GLY A 79 -6.44 -8.85 -8.49
N THR A 80 -5.42 -9.61 -8.90
CA THR A 80 -5.34 -11.06 -8.66
C THR A 80 -4.39 -11.45 -7.53
N GLY A 81 -3.53 -10.53 -7.10
CA GLY A 81 -2.45 -10.80 -6.17
C GLY A 81 -1.18 -11.29 -6.86
N MET A 82 -1.23 -11.51 -8.16
CA MET A 82 -0.10 -12.03 -8.95
C MET A 82 0.58 -10.97 -9.80
N GLY A 83 -0.01 -9.77 -9.91
CA GLY A 83 0.51 -8.70 -10.74
C GLY A 83 1.58 -7.86 -10.06
N GLY A 84 2.33 -7.14 -10.88
CA GLY A 84 3.36 -6.22 -10.41
C GLY A 84 3.68 -5.18 -11.48
N PRO A 85 4.64 -4.29 -11.22
CA PRO A 85 4.93 -3.18 -12.13
C PRO A 85 5.97 -3.53 -13.21
N GLY A 86 6.39 -4.77 -13.28
CA GLY A 86 7.39 -5.22 -14.26
C GLY A 86 8.84 -5.15 -13.78
N TYR A 87 9.05 -4.85 -12.50
CA TYR A 87 10.38 -4.80 -11.88
C TYR A 87 10.26 -5.15 -10.39
N ARG A 88 11.39 -5.38 -9.74
CA ARG A 88 11.49 -5.64 -8.30
C ARG A 88 12.59 -4.79 -7.70
N PHE A 89 12.52 -4.55 -6.40
CA PHE A 89 13.56 -3.84 -5.68
C PHE A 89 13.72 -4.38 -4.25
N GLY A 90 14.85 -4.06 -3.63
CA GLY A 90 15.23 -4.60 -2.34
C GLY A 90 14.47 -4.03 -1.15
N ASP A 91 14.62 -4.70 0.00
CA ASP A 91 13.98 -4.30 1.24
C ASP A 91 14.75 -3.17 1.94
N GLU A 92 14.02 -2.34 2.66
CA GLU A 92 14.59 -1.28 3.51
C GLU A 92 14.21 -1.54 4.97
N THR A 93 14.44 -2.76 5.42
CA THR A 93 14.11 -3.20 6.78
C THR A 93 15.27 -3.05 7.75
N LYS A 94 16.49 -3.21 7.27
CA LYS A 94 17.69 -3.17 8.12
C LYS A 94 17.91 -1.76 8.65
N GLY A 95 17.99 -1.64 9.98
CA GLY A 95 18.18 -0.35 10.62
C GLY A 95 16.93 0.51 10.71
N SER A 96 15.79 0.04 10.24
CA SER A 96 14.53 0.78 10.35
C SER A 96 14.06 0.84 11.81
N PRO A 97 13.64 2.02 12.29
CA PRO A 97 13.07 2.15 13.63
C PRO A 97 11.61 1.68 13.71
N HIS A 98 11.00 1.39 12.57
CA HIS A 98 9.58 1.05 12.50
C HIS A 98 9.36 -0.46 12.69
N LYS A 99 8.28 -0.79 13.42
CA LYS A 99 7.90 -2.17 13.73
C LYS A 99 6.40 -2.32 13.53
N PHE A 100 5.97 -3.58 13.33
CA PHE A 100 4.54 -3.91 13.27
C PHE A 100 3.98 -4.08 14.69
N ASP A 101 4.12 -3.06 15.50
CA ASP A 101 3.77 -3.07 16.93
C ASP A 101 2.36 -2.53 17.24
N LYS A 102 1.68 -1.99 16.23
CA LYS A 102 0.32 -1.44 16.35
C LYS A 102 -0.35 -1.41 14.97
N PRO A 103 -1.67 -1.22 14.90
CA PRO A 103 -2.35 -1.08 13.61
C PRO A 103 -1.93 0.19 12.86
N GLY A 104 -2.18 0.20 11.55
CA GLY A 104 -1.96 1.38 10.71
C GLY A 104 -0.61 1.45 10.03
N LYS A 105 0.16 0.37 9.99
CA LYS A 105 1.43 0.36 9.26
C LYS A 105 1.18 0.09 7.77
N LEU A 106 1.73 0.96 6.93
CA LEU A 106 1.74 0.77 5.48
C LEU A 106 3.07 0.12 5.11
N ALA A 107 3.02 -1.04 4.49
CA ALA A 107 4.21 -1.82 4.17
C ALA A 107 4.09 -2.49 2.80
N MET A 108 5.22 -2.95 2.27
CA MET A 108 5.26 -3.63 0.97
C MET A 108 4.95 -5.12 1.12
N ALA A 109 3.97 -5.59 0.34
CA ALA A 109 3.78 -7.00 0.15
C ALA A 109 4.92 -7.55 -0.71
N ASN A 110 5.34 -8.79 -0.44
CA ASN A 110 6.40 -9.43 -1.20
C ASN A 110 6.22 -10.95 -1.20
N SER A 111 7.02 -11.63 -2.00
CA SER A 111 7.09 -13.09 -2.08
C SER A 111 8.45 -13.63 -1.62
N GLY A 112 9.10 -12.90 -0.73
CA GLY A 112 10.42 -13.20 -0.18
C GLY A 112 11.32 -11.97 -0.24
N PRO A 113 12.57 -12.08 0.25
CA PRO A 113 13.51 -10.95 0.25
C PRO A 113 13.72 -10.36 -1.14
N GLY A 114 13.71 -9.03 -1.22
CA GLY A 114 14.03 -8.31 -2.46
C GLY A 114 13.02 -8.45 -3.58
N THR A 115 11.76 -8.74 -3.27
CA THR A 115 10.72 -8.94 -4.28
C THR A 115 9.62 -7.87 -4.24
N ASN A 116 9.95 -6.67 -3.77
CA ASN A 116 9.02 -5.55 -3.73
C ASN A 116 8.70 -5.05 -5.14
N GLY A 117 7.46 -4.68 -5.37
CA GLY A 117 7.01 -4.11 -6.65
C GLY A 117 6.02 -2.98 -6.43
N CYS A 118 4.72 -3.26 -6.49
CA CYS A 118 3.69 -2.25 -6.28
C CYS A 118 2.62 -2.66 -5.28
N GLN A 119 2.52 -3.94 -4.92
CA GLN A 119 1.53 -4.36 -3.93
C GLN A 119 1.94 -3.91 -2.53
N PHE A 120 0.97 -3.42 -1.79
CA PHE A 120 1.16 -2.95 -0.42
C PHE A 120 0.05 -3.47 0.47
N PHE A 121 0.25 -3.37 1.78
CA PHE A 121 -0.81 -3.66 2.74
C PHE A 121 -0.79 -2.63 3.87
N ILE A 122 -1.95 -2.48 4.51
CA ILE A 122 -2.11 -1.62 5.69
C ILE A 122 -2.65 -2.50 6.80
N THR A 123 -1.99 -2.50 7.96
CA THR A 123 -2.37 -3.37 9.07
C THR A 123 -3.57 -2.83 9.84
N VAL A 124 -4.37 -3.74 10.40
CA VAL A 124 -5.50 -3.41 11.28
C VAL A 124 -5.26 -3.87 12.71
N ALA A 125 -4.10 -4.45 12.98
CA ALA A 125 -3.70 -4.94 14.30
C ALA A 125 -2.18 -4.94 14.38
N ALA A 126 -1.63 -5.20 15.57
CA ALA A 126 -0.21 -5.47 15.72
C ALA A 126 0.12 -6.81 15.08
N THR A 127 1.15 -6.85 14.24
CA THR A 127 1.57 -8.05 13.51
C THR A 127 3.09 -8.23 13.65
N PRO A 128 3.59 -8.41 14.88
CA PRO A 128 5.04 -8.35 15.14
C PRO A 128 5.88 -9.39 14.38
N TRP A 129 5.27 -10.50 13.96
CA TRP A 129 5.96 -11.52 13.14
C TRP A 129 6.35 -11.04 11.76
N LEU A 130 5.81 -9.91 11.29
CA LEU A 130 6.15 -9.32 9.98
C LEU A 130 7.37 -8.40 10.05
N THR A 131 7.75 -7.97 11.24
CA THR A 131 8.89 -7.06 11.43
C THR A 131 10.18 -7.67 10.89
N GLY A 132 10.89 -6.93 10.04
CA GLY A 132 12.11 -7.39 9.41
C GLY A 132 11.90 -8.10 8.06
N ASN A 133 10.68 -8.51 7.74
CA ASN A 133 10.37 -9.23 6.50
C ASN A 133 9.67 -8.36 5.46
N HIS A 134 9.11 -7.24 5.87
CA HIS A 134 8.40 -6.30 5.00
C HIS A 134 8.83 -4.88 5.31
N THR A 135 9.11 -4.11 4.26
CA THR A 135 9.48 -2.70 4.41
C THR A 135 8.29 -1.89 4.85
N ILE A 136 8.35 -1.29 6.03
CA ILE A 136 7.36 -0.34 6.52
C ILE A 136 7.74 1.03 5.97
N PHE A 137 6.85 1.65 5.19
CA PHE A 137 7.15 2.93 4.57
C PHE A 137 6.13 4.02 4.86
N GLY A 138 5.16 3.76 5.72
CA GLY A 138 4.18 4.75 6.13
C GLY A 138 3.37 4.31 7.34
N GLU A 139 2.57 5.24 7.85
CA GLU A 139 1.66 5.01 8.97
C GLU A 139 0.40 5.84 8.80
N VAL A 140 -0.75 5.23 9.08
CA VAL A 140 -2.04 5.91 9.01
C VAL A 140 -2.12 6.99 10.08
N VAL A 141 -2.46 8.21 9.67
CA VAL A 141 -2.66 9.35 10.58
C VAL A 141 -4.14 9.74 10.68
N GLU A 142 -4.94 9.44 9.64
CA GLU A 142 -6.38 9.65 9.62
C GLU A 142 -7.04 8.51 8.85
N GLY A 143 -8.20 8.05 9.29
CA GLY A 143 -8.97 7.05 8.56
C GLY A 143 -8.66 5.60 8.95
N GLN A 144 -8.07 5.34 10.10
CA GLN A 144 -7.85 3.98 10.57
C GLN A 144 -9.16 3.19 10.64
N GLU A 145 -10.26 3.83 11.03
CA GLU A 145 -11.59 3.21 11.05
C GLU A 145 -12.03 2.75 9.67
N ILE A 146 -11.59 3.42 8.60
CA ILE A 146 -11.88 3.01 7.22
C ILE A 146 -11.07 1.76 6.87
N VAL A 147 -9.80 1.70 7.28
CA VAL A 147 -8.97 0.51 7.08
C VAL A 147 -9.61 -0.70 7.74
N THR A 148 -10.04 -0.54 9.00
CA THR A 148 -10.71 -1.59 9.75
C THR A 148 -12.01 -2.01 9.08
N LYS A 149 -12.81 -1.05 8.62
CA LYS A 149 -14.06 -1.30 7.90
C LYS A 149 -13.83 -2.15 6.65
N ILE A 150 -12.81 -1.82 5.86
CA ILE A 150 -12.45 -2.58 4.66
C ILE A 150 -12.07 -4.02 5.04
N SER A 151 -11.35 -4.21 6.14
CA SER A 151 -10.94 -5.55 6.57
C SER A 151 -12.12 -6.45 6.97
N LEU A 152 -13.28 -5.85 7.25
CA LEU A 152 -14.47 -6.56 7.73
C LEU A 152 -15.53 -6.80 6.65
N VAL A 153 -15.32 -6.37 5.41
CA VAL A 153 -16.29 -6.60 4.33
C VAL A 153 -16.41 -8.10 4.04
N PRO A 154 -17.60 -8.55 3.53
CA PRO A 154 -17.77 -9.96 3.17
C PRO A 154 -16.73 -10.41 2.14
N ARG A 155 -16.15 -11.59 2.38
CA ARG A 155 -15.06 -12.15 1.58
C ARG A 155 -15.45 -13.46 0.94
N GLY A 156 -14.87 -13.72 -0.22
CA GLY A 156 -14.93 -14.98 -0.90
C GLY A 156 -13.60 -15.75 -0.82
N PRO A 157 -13.35 -16.65 -1.77
CA PRO A 157 -12.09 -17.39 -1.85
C PRO A 157 -10.88 -16.45 -1.88
N GLN A 158 -9.78 -16.88 -1.25
CA GLN A 158 -8.53 -16.12 -1.18
C GLN A 158 -8.66 -14.76 -0.46
N ASP A 159 -9.66 -14.65 0.43
CA ASP A 159 -9.92 -13.43 1.22
C ASP A 159 -10.21 -12.20 0.35
N LYS A 160 -10.75 -12.42 -0.85
CA LYS A 160 -11.11 -11.35 -1.77
C LYS A 160 -12.50 -10.83 -1.43
N PRO A 161 -12.68 -9.50 -1.29
CA PRO A 161 -14.02 -8.93 -1.06
C PRO A 161 -15.01 -9.37 -2.13
N LYS A 162 -16.21 -9.78 -1.70
CA LYS A 162 -17.29 -10.18 -2.64
C LYS A 162 -17.77 -9.01 -3.48
N THR A 163 -17.85 -7.82 -2.87
CA THR A 163 -18.07 -6.57 -3.59
C THR A 163 -16.74 -5.84 -3.64
N PRO A 164 -16.25 -5.48 -4.83
CA PRO A 164 -14.94 -4.82 -4.93
C PRO A 164 -14.84 -3.55 -4.08
N VAL A 165 -13.78 -3.45 -3.30
CA VAL A 165 -13.40 -2.21 -2.63
C VAL A 165 -12.37 -1.55 -3.54
N VAL A 166 -12.77 -0.47 -4.19
CA VAL A 166 -11.94 0.18 -5.21
C VAL A 166 -11.13 1.31 -4.59
N LEU A 167 -9.84 1.32 -4.90
CA LEU A 167 -8.96 2.45 -4.62
C LEU A 167 -9.11 3.42 -5.80
N GLU A 168 -9.91 4.46 -5.61
CA GLU A 168 -10.26 5.39 -6.68
C GLU A 168 -9.08 6.30 -7.04
N SER A 169 -8.33 6.72 -6.02
CA SER A 169 -7.14 7.56 -6.24
C SER A 169 -6.18 7.50 -5.06
N VAL A 170 -4.92 7.79 -5.35
CA VAL A 170 -3.88 8.06 -4.34
C VAL A 170 -3.27 9.40 -4.71
N VAL A 171 -3.46 10.40 -3.86
CA VAL A 171 -2.92 11.75 -4.06
C VAL A 171 -1.81 11.99 -3.06
N ILE A 172 -0.68 12.46 -3.54
CA ILE A 172 0.47 12.78 -2.68
C ILE A 172 0.38 14.25 -2.27
N GLU A 173 0.37 14.48 -0.97
CA GLU A 173 0.35 15.83 -0.39
C GLU A 173 1.66 16.10 0.34
N ARG A 174 2.26 17.22 0.03
CA ARG A 174 3.50 17.69 0.68
C ARG A 174 3.16 18.88 1.54
N VAL A 175 3.35 18.72 2.85
CA VAL A 175 3.04 19.76 3.85
C VAL A 175 4.32 20.37 4.34
N ALA A 176 4.43 21.69 4.19
CA ALA A 176 5.62 22.44 4.59
C ALA A 176 5.72 22.63 6.12
#